data_e066ab3c13c833d8a9ec9898d291c0a2
#
_entry.id   e066ab3c13c833d8a9ec9898d291c0a2
#
_cell.length_a   1.000
_cell.length_b   1.000
_cell.length_c   1.000
_cell.angle_alpha   90.00
_cell.angle_beta   90.00
_cell.angle_gamma   90.00
#
_symmetry.space_group_name_H-M   'P 1'
#
loop_
_entity.id
_entity.type
_entity.pdbx_description
1 polymer ?
#
loop_
_entity_poly.entity_id
_entity_poly.type
_entity_poly.pdbx_seq_one_letter_code
_entity_poly.pdbx_strand_id
1 'polypeptide(L)'
;MNACKLVGLLLLLLWGHTTLYAQQVRTVRGRVQTVEAGSNEKRALPSASIVILAKSDSAFIKGITSDKNGRFVLNYQPQKKKKYLLKVSFMGMQSVYRALEDSVLVNIGTVVLKDDDIQISEVTITGKLQEVVMEGDTTVINAAAFKTREGAYLEDLVKRVPGLVYNKKDNSLTYNGQPISEINVNGEAFFSGDKKTALENLPADLISKLKVYDKKSKEEEFTGISSGEKKYVLDLQTKDELNKTWLTNATVGYGNNQKKDLEGQVNYFSKDGENLSFIGRSTNRYQNSTYKDNINNSVGMNMTHKFGKKFSLTGSMNYNLNRNGNISSMYQEQYLTAGNQYSASTNEGNSKSRSFNSNIMGSWEVDKRTRIHFNGGFSFSPNRNESNSQNASFDAPPNVNHESLFDDFESISQDIKVNRSENRSRSEGQSNRYNWMMGIMRR
;
A
#
# COMPACT_ATOMS: atom_id res chain seq x y z
N MET A 1 -8.39 17.80 38.47
CA MET A 1 -9.26 16.95 37.61
C MET A 1 -8.33 16.34 36.56
N ASN A 2 -8.07 15.03 36.63
CA ASN A 2 -6.95 14.38 35.95
C ASN A 2 -7.14 14.36 34.43
N ALA A 3 -6.12 14.75 33.68
CA ALA A 3 -6.09 14.77 32.22
C ALA A 3 -6.59 13.46 31.55
N CYS A 4 -6.36 12.32 32.18
CA CYS A 4 -6.91 11.02 31.74
C CYS A 4 -8.44 10.93 31.73
N LYS A 5 -9.12 11.64 32.64
CA LYS A 5 -10.60 11.64 32.68
C LYS A 5 -11.17 12.54 31.58
N LEU A 6 -10.45 13.61 31.19
CA LEU A 6 -10.85 14.50 30.11
C LEU A 6 -10.70 13.82 28.73
N VAL A 7 -9.61 13.05 28.55
CA VAL A 7 -9.37 12.27 27.31
C VAL A 7 -10.39 11.14 27.18
N GLY A 8 -10.72 10.46 28.29
CA GLY A 8 -11.77 9.44 28.31
C GLY A 8 -13.16 9.98 27.99
N LEU A 9 -13.49 11.19 28.47
CA LEU A 9 -14.76 11.87 28.18
C LEU A 9 -14.83 12.33 26.72
N LEU A 10 -13.71 12.79 26.14
CA LEU A 10 -13.60 13.19 24.73
C LEU A 10 -13.76 11.98 23.79
N LEU A 11 -13.18 10.84 24.15
CA LEU A 11 -13.34 9.57 23.41
C LEU A 11 -14.78 9.02 23.47
N LEU A 12 -15.46 9.18 24.60
CA LEU A 12 -16.88 8.79 24.74
C LEU A 12 -17.83 9.72 23.95
N LEU A 13 -17.51 11.00 23.81
CA LEU A 13 -18.28 11.96 23.01
C LEU A 13 -18.11 11.72 21.49
N LEU A 14 -16.97 11.18 21.06
CA LEU A 14 -16.74 10.80 19.67
C LEU A 14 -17.47 9.49 19.26
N TRP A 15 -17.85 8.63 20.21
CA TRP A 15 -18.61 7.42 19.94
C TRP A 15 -20.13 7.62 19.85
N GLY A 16 -20.63 8.80 20.20
CA GLY A 16 -22.07 9.07 20.38
C GLY A 16 -22.88 9.39 19.12
N HIS A 17 -22.29 9.51 17.91
CA HIS A 17 -23.03 9.99 16.74
C HIS A 17 -22.93 9.09 15.48
N THR A 18 -22.81 7.79 15.63
CA THR A 18 -23.11 6.91 14.49
C THR A 18 -24.63 6.70 14.42
N THR A 19 -25.35 7.58 13.74
CA THR A 19 -26.70 7.25 13.25
C THR A 19 -26.54 6.13 12.24
N LEU A 20 -26.75 4.90 12.68
CA LEU A 20 -26.92 3.73 11.83
C LEU A 20 -28.17 3.98 10.95
N TYR A 21 -27.98 4.58 9.78
CA TYR A 21 -28.96 4.50 8.72
C TYR A 21 -28.99 3.04 8.26
N ALA A 22 -29.98 2.29 8.70
CA ALA A 22 -30.29 0.98 8.14
C ALA A 22 -30.60 1.19 6.65
N GLN A 23 -29.60 0.98 5.78
CA GLN A 23 -29.81 1.02 4.35
C GLN A 23 -30.71 -0.16 3.97
N GLN A 24 -31.86 0.15 3.38
CA GLN A 24 -32.83 -0.85 2.98
C GLN A 24 -32.23 -1.74 1.88
N VAL A 25 -31.95 -2.99 2.19
CA VAL A 25 -31.48 -3.99 1.23
C VAL A 25 -32.66 -4.38 0.33
N ARG A 26 -32.43 -4.40 -0.98
CA ARG A 26 -33.41 -4.89 -1.96
C ARG A 26 -32.94 -6.21 -2.53
N THR A 27 -33.91 -7.08 -2.79
CA THR A 27 -33.70 -8.42 -3.34
C THR A 27 -34.28 -8.51 -4.73
N VAL A 28 -33.49 -8.92 -5.70
CA VAL A 28 -33.93 -9.25 -7.06
C VAL A 28 -33.76 -10.74 -7.27
N ARG A 29 -34.80 -11.41 -7.70
CA ARG A 29 -34.80 -12.86 -7.99
C ARG A 29 -35.38 -13.16 -9.33
N GLY A 30 -34.96 -14.27 -9.95
CA GLY A 30 -35.48 -14.72 -11.22
C GLY A 30 -34.86 -16.02 -11.68
N ARG A 31 -35.11 -16.37 -12.92
CA ARG A 31 -34.54 -17.55 -13.57
C ARG A 31 -34.09 -17.21 -14.98
N VAL A 32 -32.92 -17.68 -15.37
CA VAL A 32 -32.39 -17.53 -16.72
C VAL A 32 -32.54 -18.83 -17.47
N GLN A 33 -33.05 -18.73 -18.69
CA GLN A 33 -33.23 -19.87 -19.61
C GLN A 33 -32.71 -19.50 -20.99
N THR A 34 -32.43 -20.49 -21.81
CA THR A 34 -32.14 -20.35 -23.23
C THR A 34 -33.13 -21.23 -24.01
N VAL A 35 -33.24 -20.96 -25.31
CA VAL A 35 -33.99 -21.80 -26.26
C VAL A 35 -32.95 -22.54 -27.09
N GLU A 36 -33.04 -23.87 -27.22
CA GLU A 36 -32.13 -24.66 -28.01
C GLU A 36 -32.32 -24.37 -29.50
N ALA A 37 -31.21 -24.23 -30.23
CA ALA A 37 -31.29 -24.00 -31.67
C ALA A 37 -32.05 -25.14 -32.37
N GLY A 38 -33.11 -24.78 -33.09
CA GLY A 38 -33.98 -25.74 -33.81
C GLY A 38 -35.10 -26.40 -32.97
N SER A 39 -35.22 -26.07 -31.68
CA SER A 39 -36.34 -26.50 -30.85
C SER A 39 -36.93 -25.33 -30.06
N ASN A 40 -38.22 -25.42 -29.71
CA ASN A 40 -38.87 -24.44 -28.82
C ASN A 40 -38.71 -24.78 -27.32
N GLU A 41 -37.85 -25.75 -27.00
CA GLU A 41 -37.64 -26.16 -25.60
C GLU A 41 -36.78 -25.18 -24.85
N LYS A 42 -37.27 -24.75 -23.70
CA LYS A 42 -36.58 -23.84 -22.80
C LYS A 42 -35.75 -24.64 -21.81
N ARG A 43 -34.43 -24.43 -21.82
CA ARG A 43 -33.48 -25.05 -20.86
C ARG A 43 -33.00 -24.05 -19.87
N ALA A 44 -32.73 -24.48 -18.63
CA ALA A 44 -32.09 -23.66 -17.63
C ALA A 44 -30.67 -23.29 -18.10
N LEU A 45 -30.27 -22.02 -17.92
CA LEU A 45 -28.97 -21.55 -18.28
C LEU A 45 -28.13 -21.28 -17.01
N PRO A 46 -27.24 -22.20 -16.62
CA PRO A 46 -26.36 -22.01 -15.49
C PRO A 46 -25.22 -21.04 -15.86
N SER A 47 -24.62 -20.42 -14.84
CA SER A 47 -23.47 -19.50 -15.00
C SER A 47 -23.75 -18.26 -15.89
N ALA A 48 -25.01 -17.93 -16.17
CA ALA A 48 -25.34 -16.67 -16.79
C ALA A 48 -24.98 -15.52 -15.85
N SER A 49 -24.41 -14.44 -16.37
CA SER A 49 -24.05 -13.25 -15.61
C SER A 49 -25.26 -12.35 -15.39
N ILE A 50 -25.55 -12.03 -14.15
CA ILE A 50 -26.65 -11.14 -13.72
C ILE A 50 -26.03 -9.95 -13.03
N VAL A 51 -26.17 -8.75 -13.57
CA VAL A 51 -25.53 -7.53 -13.11
C VAL A 51 -26.56 -6.43 -12.93
N ILE A 52 -26.51 -5.73 -11.80
CA ILE A 52 -27.26 -4.49 -11.58
C ILE A 52 -26.37 -3.31 -11.97
N LEU A 53 -26.91 -2.46 -12.82
CA LEU A 53 -26.28 -1.24 -13.31
C LEU A 53 -27.09 -0.01 -12.88
N ALA A 54 -26.45 1.10 -12.63
CA ALA A 54 -27.13 2.37 -12.52
C ALA A 54 -27.63 2.82 -13.90
N LYS A 55 -28.92 3.24 -13.98
CA LYS A 55 -29.53 3.60 -15.27
C LYS A 55 -28.92 4.86 -15.89
N SER A 56 -28.32 5.74 -15.07
CA SER A 56 -27.80 7.04 -15.51
C SER A 56 -26.53 6.96 -16.35
N ASP A 57 -25.63 6.04 -15.98
CA ASP A 57 -24.24 5.97 -16.47
C ASP A 57 -23.76 4.53 -16.73
N SER A 58 -24.66 3.56 -16.58
CA SER A 58 -24.36 2.12 -16.68
C SER A 58 -23.28 1.64 -15.69
N ALA A 59 -23.04 2.40 -14.61
CA ALA A 59 -22.07 2.02 -13.59
C ALA A 59 -22.48 0.69 -12.92
N PHE A 60 -21.51 -0.20 -12.72
CA PHE A 60 -21.69 -1.47 -12.06
C PHE A 60 -22.03 -1.26 -10.58
N ILE A 61 -23.07 -1.92 -10.09
CA ILE A 61 -23.49 -1.88 -8.68
C ILE A 61 -23.20 -3.21 -8.00
N LYS A 62 -23.70 -4.31 -8.57
CA LYS A 62 -23.49 -5.65 -8.04
C LYS A 62 -23.78 -6.71 -9.10
N GLY A 63 -23.15 -7.87 -9.00
CA GLY A 63 -23.35 -8.97 -9.91
C GLY A 63 -23.29 -10.33 -9.21
N ILE A 64 -23.91 -11.32 -9.85
CA ILE A 64 -23.89 -12.73 -9.46
C ILE A 64 -24.05 -13.59 -10.72
N THR A 65 -23.82 -14.89 -10.62
CA THR A 65 -24.14 -15.86 -11.68
C THR A 65 -25.37 -16.71 -11.31
N SER A 66 -26.10 -17.21 -12.31
CA SER A 66 -27.18 -18.17 -12.11
C SER A 66 -26.65 -19.53 -11.63
N ASP A 67 -27.47 -20.21 -10.83
CA ASP A 67 -27.18 -21.57 -10.33
C ASP A 67 -27.37 -22.64 -11.43
N LYS A 68 -27.15 -23.91 -11.08
CA LYS A 68 -27.34 -25.07 -11.98
C LYS A 68 -28.76 -25.20 -12.56
N ASN A 69 -29.74 -24.60 -11.92
CA ASN A 69 -31.14 -24.59 -12.38
C ASN A 69 -31.51 -23.27 -13.07
N GLY A 70 -30.52 -22.40 -13.36
CA GLY A 70 -30.71 -21.08 -13.93
C GLY A 70 -31.33 -20.05 -12.99
N ARG A 71 -31.45 -20.32 -11.68
CA ARG A 71 -32.03 -19.39 -10.70
C ARG A 71 -30.99 -18.44 -10.16
N PHE A 72 -31.39 -17.24 -9.78
CA PHE A 72 -30.56 -16.27 -9.09
C PHE A 72 -31.34 -15.49 -8.03
N VAL A 73 -30.64 -15.07 -7.00
CA VAL A 73 -31.09 -14.16 -5.94
C VAL A 73 -29.99 -13.17 -5.68
N LEU A 74 -30.18 -11.90 -5.98
CA LEU A 74 -29.21 -10.85 -5.86
C LEU A 74 -29.70 -9.75 -4.91
N ASN A 75 -28.95 -9.53 -3.85
CA ASN A 75 -29.22 -8.49 -2.86
C ASN A 75 -28.35 -7.27 -3.13
N TYR A 76 -28.93 -6.08 -3.16
CA TYR A 76 -28.19 -4.83 -3.33
C TYR A 76 -28.76 -3.71 -2.48
N GLN A 77 -27.97 -2.68 -2.27
CA GLN A 77 -28.35 -1.49 -1.50
C GLN A 77 -28.58 -0.32 -2.45
N PRO A 78 -29.84 0.13 -2.63
CA PRO A 78 -30.15 1.24 -3.50
C PRO A 78 -29.78 2.58 -2.87
N GLN A 79 -29.30 3.50 -3.68
CA GLN A 79 -29.14 4.90 -3.29
C GLN A 79 -30.43 5.66 -3.57
N LYS A 80 -30.77 6.62 -2.70
CA LYS A 80 -31.99 7.45 -2.85
C LYS A 80 -32.00 8.15 -4.23
N LYS A 81 -33.16 8.13 -4.90
CA LYS A 81 -33.39 8.76 -6.21
C LYS A 81 -32.66 8.14 -7.42
N LYS A 82 -31.92 7.06 -7.29
CA LYS A 82 -31.29 6.37 -8.43
C LYS A 82 -32.19 5.26 -8.96
N LYS A 83 -32.26 5.16 -10.30
CA LYS A 83 -32.93 4.06 -11.02
C LYS A 83 -31.89 3.04 -11.45
N TYR A 84 -32.29 1.77 -11.50
CA TYR A 84 -31.39 0.64 -11.78
C TYR A 84 -31.89 -0.20 -12.95
N LEU A 85 -30.95 -0.84 -13.64
CA LEU A 85 -31.19 -1.80 -14.70
C LEU A 85 -30.57 -3.14 -14.29
N LEU A 86 -31.28 -4.22 -14.53
CA LEU A 86 -30.73 -5.57 -14.49
C LEU A 86 -30.25 -5.93 -15.90
N LYS A 87 -28.99 -6.25 -16.05
CA LYS A 87 -28.41 -6.85 -17.25
C LYS A 87 -28.24 -8.33 -17.00
N VAL A 88 -28.78 -9.16 -17.91
CA VAL A 88 -28.55 -10.60 -17.93
C VAL A 88 -27.84 -10.94 -19.21
N SER A 89 -26.69 -11.61 -19.13
CA SER A 89 -25.85 -11.93 -20.28
C SER A 89 -25.19 -13.29 -20.14
N PHE A 90 -24.88 -13.91 -21.28
CA PHE A 90 -24.11 -15.14 -21.38
C PHE A 90 -23.28 -15.09 -22.67
N MET A 91 -22.14 -15.80 -22.68
CA MET A 91 -21.23 -15.81 -23.83
C MET A 91 -21.96 -16.36 -25.07
N GLY A 92 -21.91 -15.62 -26.19
CA GLY A 92 -22.56 -16.01 -27.43
C GLY A 92 -24.08 -15.76 -27.47
N MET A 93 -24.67 -15.04 -26.49
CA MET A 93 -26.08 -14.74 -26.43
C MET A 93 -26.38 -13.25 -26.31
N GLN A 94 -27.49 -12.81 -26.83
CA GLN A 94 -27.95 -11.42 -26.73
C GLN A 94 -28.23 -11.04 -25.28
N SER A 95 -27.62 -9.96 -24.82
CA SER A 95 -27.84 -9.43 -23.48
C SER A 95 -29.23 -8.85 -23.33
N VAL A 96 -29.96 -9.21 -22.25
CA VAL A 96 -31.27 -8.69 -21.93
C VAL A 96 -31.18 -7.68 -20.79
N TYR A 97 -31.84 -6.54 -20.98
CA TYR A 97 -31.90 -5.47 -19.97
C TYR A 97 -33.36 -5.37 -19.44
N ARG A 98 -33.50 -5.24 -18.12
CA ARG A 98 -34.78 -5.02 -17.43
C ARG A 98 -34.67 -3.86 -16.46
N ALA A 99 -35.59 -2.92 -16.48
CA ALA A 99 -35.69 -1.89 -15.47
C ALA A 99 -36.10 -2.51 -14.13
N LEU A 100 -35.44 -2.12 -13.05
CA LEU A 100 -35.81 -2.55 -11.72
C LEU A 100 -36.79 -1.56 -11.10
N GLU A 101 -37.89 -2.11 -10.58
CA GLU A 101 -38.88 -1.34 -9.86
C GLU A 101 -38.40 -0.95 -8.46
N ASP A 102 -38.98 0.10 -7.91
CA ASP A 102 -38.63 0.63 -6.60
C ASP A 102 -39.29 -0.15 -5.45
N SER A 103 -39.05 -1.47 -5.42
CA SER A 103 -39.63 -2.42 -4.45
C SER A 103 -38.53 -3.15 -3.67
N VAL A 104 -38.86 -3.56 -2.44
CA VAL A 104 -37.93 -4.33 -1.57
C VAL A 104 -37.64 -5.70 -2.16
N LEU A 105 -38.62 -6.33 -2.80
CA LEU A 105 -38.48 -7.61 -3.47
C LEU A 105 -38.98 -7.49 -4.91
N VAL A 106 -38.11 -7.66 -5.88
CA VAL A 106 -38.42 -7.64 -7.30
C VAL A 106 -38.28 -9.05 -7.87
N ASN A 107 -39.35 -9.60 -8.36
CA ASN A 107 -39.36 -10.88 -9.06
C ASN A 107 -39.37 -10.62 -10.58
N ILE A 108 -38.24 -10.84 -11.24
CA ILE A 108 -38.11 -10.61 -12.69
C ILE A 108 -38.78 -11.73 -13.52
N GLY A 109 -39.12 -12.84 -12.88
CA GLY A 109 -39.64 -14.00 -13.59
C GLY A 109 -38.55 -14.74 -14.38
N THR A 110 -38.93 -15.25 -15.55
CA THR A 110 -37.98 -15.95 -16.42
C THR A 110 -37.43 -15.01 -17.49
N VAL A 111 -36.13 -14.91 -17.57
CA VAL A 111 -35.39 -14.20 -18.63
C VAL A 111 -34.87 -15.25 -19.60
N VAL A 112 -35.29 -15.14 -20.87
CA VAL A 112 -34.84 -16.04 -21.94
C VAL A 112 -33.78 -15.30 -22.75
N LEU A 113 -32.57 -15.87 -22.81
CA LEU A 113 -31.48 -15.40 -23.68
C LEU A 113 -31.59 -16.18 -25.00
N LYS A 114 -31.40 -15.46 -26.12
CA LYS A 114 -31.38 -16.03 -27.48
C LYS A 114 -29.91 -15.98 -27.96
N ASP A 115 -29.58 -16.91 -28.84
CA ASP A 115 -28.29 -16.89 -29.50
C ASP A 115 -28.08 -15.58 -30.24
N ASP A 116 -26.90 -15.06 -30.21
CA ASP A 116 -26.50 -13.86 -30.96
C ASP A 116 -25.97 -14.32 -32.31
N ASP A 117 -26.80 -14.21 -33.37
CA ASP A 117 -26.44 -14.54 -34.75
C ASP A 117 -25.40 -13.53 -35.35
N ILE A 118 -24.78 -12.75 -34.51
CA ILE A 118 -23.70 -11.87 -34.96
C ILE A 118 -22.51 -12.75 -35.31
N GLN A 119 -22.25 -12.91 -36.61
CA GLN A 119 -20.91 -13.24 -37.08
C GLN A 119 -19.94 -12.29 -36.39
N ILE A 120 -19.16 -12.83 -35.47
CA ILE A 120 -18.06 -12.11 -34.86
C ILE A 120 -17.05 -11.88 -35.98
N SER A 121 -17.21 -10.79 -36.72
CA SER A 121 -16.07 -10.16 -37.35
C SER A 121 -15.17 -9.80 -36.17
N GLU A 122 -14.06 -10.46 -36.08
CA GLU A 122 -12.99 -10.16 -35.13
C GLU A 122 -12.62 -8.69 -35.31
N VAL A 123 -13.34 -7.81 -34.60
CA VAL A 123 -12.84 -6.47 -34.35
C VAL A 123 -11.80 -6.65 -33.24
N THR A 124 -10.63 -7.06 -33.65
CA THR A 124 -9.42 -6.89 -32.87
C THR A 124 -9.25 -5.38 -32.72
N ILE A 125 -9.88 -4.81 -31.69
CA ILE A 125 -9.46 -3.50 -31.18
C ILE A 125 -8.09 -3.73 -30.56
N THR A 126 -7.05 -3.78 -31.39
CA THR A 126 -5.68 -3.53 -31.00
C THR A 126 -5.54 -2.04 -30.74
N GLY A 127 -6.28 -1.52 -29.81
CA GLY A 127 -5.85 -0.37 -29.07
C GLY A 127 -4.66 -0.84 -28.27
N LYS A 128 -3.43 -0.72 -28.80
CA LYS A 128 -2.24 -0.76 -27.96
C LYS A 128 -2.48 0.27 -26.88
N LEU A 129 -2.73 -0.20 -25.65
CA LEU A 129 -2.74 0.68 -24.49
C LEU A 129 -1.39 1.41 -24.56
N GLN A 130 -1.41 2.72 -24.80
CA GLN A 130 -0.17 3.47 -24.78
C GLN A 130 0.35 3.42 -23.36
N GLU A 131 1.50 2.79 -23.19
CA GLU A 131 2.12 2.57 -21.88
C GLU A 131 2.49 3.90 -21.24
N VAL A 132 3.04 4.81 -22.04
CA VAL A 132 3.54 6.13 -21.63
C VAL A 132 3.10 7.18 -22.64
N VAL A 133 2.53 8.26 -22.16
CA VAL A 133 2.10 9.42 -22.98
C VAL A 133 2.67 10.70 -22.33
N MET A 134 3.09 11.66 -23.17
CA MET A 134 3.45 13.00 -22.71
C MET A 134 2.23 13.92 -22.84
N GLU A 135 1.79 14.49 -21.75
CA GLU A 135 0.74 15.53 -21.69
C GLU A 135 1.40 16.86 -21.27
N GLY A 136 1.85 17.66 -22.25
CA GLY A 136 2.69 18.84 -21.97
C GLY A 136 3.99 18.43 -21.29
N ASP A 137 4.26 19.00 -20.11
CA ASP A 137 5.46 18.70 -19.29
C ASP A 137 5.27 17.50 -18.34
N THR A 138 4.11 16.83 -18.41
CA THR A 138 3.77 15.69 -17.55
C THR A 138 3.92 14.38 -18.30
N THR A 139 4.70 13.47 -17.76
CA THR A 139 4.70 12.08 -18.24
C THR A 139 3.57 11.32 -17.58
N VAL A 140 2.65 10.78 -18.37
CA VAL A 140 1.51 9.97 -17.92
C VAL A 140 1.75 8.52 -18.29
N ILE A 141 1.79 7.68 -17.30
CA ILE A 141 2.04 6.24 -17.41
C ILE A 141 0.75 5.51 -17.06
N ASN A 142 0.28 4.64 -17.94
CA ASN A 142 -0.92 3.86 -17.73
C ASN A 142 -0.60 2.62 -16.90
N ALA A 143 -1.09 2.55 -15.67
CA ALA A 143 -0.82 1.43 -14.76
C ALA A 143 -1.31 0.08 -15.31
N ALA A 144 -2.41 0.07 -16.07
CA ALA A 144 -2.98 -1.16 -16.62
C ALA A 144 -2.09 -1.82 -17.70
N ALA A 145 -1.12 -1.09 -18.28
CA ALA A 145 -0.14 -1.64 -19.20
C ALA A 145 0.88 -2.55 -18.50
N PHE A 146 1.06 -2.40 -17.19
CA PHE A 146 2.07 -3.10 -16.40
C PHE A 146 1.40 -4.07 -15.44
N LYS A 147 1.24 -5.33 -15.86
CA LYS A 147 0.56 -6.36 -15.04
C LYS A 147 1.34 -6.65 -13.76
N THR A 148 0.69 -6.51 -12.63
CA THR A 148 1.17 -6.93 -11.31
C THR A 148 0.42 -8.18 -10.85
N ARG A 149 0.92 -8.84 -9.81
CA ARG A 149 0.20 -9.92 -9.15
C ARG A 149 -1.01 -9.33 -8.40
N GLU A 150 -2.04 -10.13 -8.21
CA GLU A 150 -3.15 -9.77 -7.33
C GLU A 150 -2.62 -9.52 -5.91
N GLY A 151 -3.09 -8.44 -5.29
CA GLY A 151 -2.61 -8.00 -3.97
C GLY A 151 -1.19 -7.40 -3.95
N ALA A 152 -0.59 -7.13 -5.12
CA ALA A 152 0.72 -6.48 -5.19
C ALA A 152 0.66 -5.02 -4.70
N TYR A 153 1.74 -4.55 -4.10
CA TYR A 153 1.90 -3.16 -3.69
C TYR A 153 2.50 -2.28 -4.80
N LEU A 154 2.43 -0.97 -4.61
CA LEU A 154 2.95 0.03 -5.54
C LEU A 154 4.42 -0.21 -5.91
N GLU A 155 5.23 -0.72 -4.99
CA GLU A 155 6.62 -1.09 -5.26
C GLU A 155 6.76 -2.07 -6.44
N ASP A 156 5.88 -3.06 -6.50
CA ASP A 156 5.90 -4.07 -7.58
C ASP A 156 5.50 -3.45 -8.93
N LEU A 157 4.59 -2.48 -8.92
CA LEU A 157 4.23 -1.71 -10.12
C LEU A 157 5.39 -0.82 -10.57
N VAL A 158 5.99 -0.07 -9.65
CA VAL A 158 7.13 0.83 -9.92
C VAL A 158 8.31 0.08 -10.54
N LYS A 159 8.61 -1.13 -10.07
CA LYS A 159 9.69 -1.98 -10.65
C LYS A 159 9.43 -2.40 -12.10
N ARG A 160 8.19 -2.36 -12.57
CA ARG A 160 7.81 -2.76 -13.93
C ARG A 160 7.72 -1.60 -14.89
N VAL A 161 7.60 -0.38 -14.37
CA VAL A 161 7.49 0.85 -15.17
C VAL A 161 8.87 1.26 -15.65
N PRO A 162 9.09 1.34 -16.98
CA PRO A 162 10.36 1.80 -17.52
C PRO A 162 10.72 3.22 -17.05
N GLY A 163 11.97 3.40 -16.65
CA GLY A 163 12.48 4.68 -16.16
C GLY A 163 12.28 4.93 -14.67
N LEU A 164 11.36 4.25 -13.99
CA LEU A 164 11.23 4.30 -12.53
C LEU A 164 12.21 3.32 -11.88
N VAL A 165 13.00 3.81 -10.93
CA VAL A 165 13.95 3.00 -10.17
C VAL A 165 13.81 3.33 -8.69
N TYR A 166 13.51 2.31 -7.89
CA TYR A 166 13.46 2.41 -6.43
C TYR A 166 14.61 1.64 -5.79
N ASN A 167 15.41 2.31 -4.98
CA ASN A 167 16.46 1.71 -4.20
C ASN A 167 16.06 1.65 -2.72
N LYS A 168 15.85 0.44 -2.21
CA LYS A 168 15.44 0.20 -0.82
C LYS A 168 16.50 0.56 0.22
N LYS A 169 17.79 0.56 -0.14
CA LYS A 169 18.88 0.78 0.82
C LYS A 169 18.91 2.23 1.31
N ASP A 170 18.71 3.16 0.41
CA ASP A 170 18.73 4.61 0.68
C ASP A 170 17.36 5.28 0.55
N ASN A 171 16.31 4.50 0.27
CA ASN A 171 14.94 4.98 0.06
C ASN A 171 14.82 6.02 -1.07
N SER A 172 15.69 5.93 -2.08
CA SER A 172 15.66 6.82 -3.24
C SER A 172 14.73 6.28 -4.32
N LEU A 173 13.96 7.17 -4.92
CA LEU A 173 13.11 6.91 -6.07
C LEU A 173 13.49 7.90 -7.17
N THR A 174 13.75 7.39 -8.37
CA THR A 174 14.11 8.22 -9.53
C THR A 174 13.24 7.87 -10.74
N TYR A 175 13.05 8.84 -11.62
CA TYR A 175 12.49 8.63 -12.95
C TYR A 175 13.44 9.17 -14.02
N ASN A 176 13.89 8.29 -14.91
CA ASN A 176 14.92 8.62 -15.93
C ASN A 176 16.15 9.32 -15.33
N GLY A 177 16.58 8.87 -14.14
CA GLY A 177 17.72 9.45 -13.41
C GLY A 177 17.41 10.72 -12.61
N GLN A 178 16.22 11.32 -12.75
CA GLN A 178 15.79 12.48 -11.98
C GLN A 178 15.20 12.05 -10.64
N PRO A 179 15.62 12.61 -9.51
CA PRO A 179 15.11 12.25 -8.20
C PRO A 179 13.65 12.67 -8.02
N ILE A 180 12.81 11.73 -7.60
CA ILE A 180 11.44 12.00 -7.17
C ILE A 180 11.47 12.45 -5.72
N SER A 181 10.96 13.65 -5.46
CA SER A 181 10.96 14.26 -4.13
C SER A 181 9.88 13.65 -3.21
N GLU A 182 8.68 13.45 -3.72
CA GLU A 182 7.53 12.94 -2.97
C GLU A 182 6.59 12.10 -3.83
N ILE A 183 5.75 11.29 -3.17
CA ILE A 183 4.65 10.56 -3.80
C ILE A 183 3.34 11.22 -3.38
N ASN A 184 2.52 11.57 -4.36
CA ASN A 184 1.18 12.11 -4.18
C ASN A 184 0.12 11.07 -4.55
N VAL A 185 -1.08 11.22 -4.00
CA VAL A 185 -2.28 10.48 -4.41
C VAL A 185 -3.36 11.50 -4.74
N ASN A 186 -3.82 11.50 -5.98
CA ASN A 186 -4.79 12.47 -6.52
C ASN A 186 -4.38 13.93 -6.26
N GLY A 187 -3.09 14.23 -6.43
CA GLY A 187 -2.51 15.56 -6.30
C GLY A 187 -2.07 15.97 -4.88
N GLU A 188 -2.43 15.22 -3.86
CA GLU A 188 -2.09 15.55 -2.47
C GLU A 188 -1.00 14.61 -1.92
N ALA A 189 -0.07 15.17 -1.12
CA ALA A 189 1.04 14.42 -0.55
C ALA A 189 0.55 13.25 0.31
N PHE A 190 1.10 12.07 0.08
CA PHE A 190 0.79 10.87 0.83
C PHE A 190 1.92 10.59 1.84
N PHE A 191 1.58 10.43 3.11
CA PHE A 191 2.52 10.28 4.25
C PHE A 191 3.63 11.35 4.24
N SER A 192 3.29 12.58 3.90
CA SER A 192 4.21 13.74 3.87
C SER A 192 5.49 13.47 3.07
N GLY A 193 5.39 12.69 1.98
CA GLY A 193 6.50 12.36 1.11
C GLY A 193 7.35 11.16 1.56
N ASP A 194 6.93 10.42 2.59
CA ASP A 194 7.57 9.14 2.92
C ASP A 194 7.31 8.11 1.81
N LYS A 195 8.26 8.06 0.87
CA LYS A 195 8.20 7.20 -0.30
C LYS A 195 8.13 5.72 0.06
N LYS A 196 8.84 5.31 1.12
CA LYS A 196 8.84 3.93 1.57
C LYS A 196 7.45 3.48 2.02
N THR A 197 6.81 4.28 2.87
CA THR A 197 5.45 3.98 3.33
C THR A 197 4.47 3.91 2.17
N ALA A 198 4.55 4.81 1.19
CA ALA A 198 3.69 4.76 0.01
C ALA A 198 3.94 3.50 -0.84
N LEU A 199 5.20 3.19 -1.14
CA LEU A 199 5.58 2.07 -2.00
C LEU A 199 5.25 0.70 -1.39
N GLU A 200 5.42 0.56 -0.09
CA GLU A 200 5.21 -0.71 0.61
C GLU A 200 3.75 -0.95 1.03
N ASN A 201 2.88 0.07 1.00
CA ASN A 201 1.54 -0.06 1.55
C ASN A 201 0.39 0.33 0.60
N LEU A 202 0.64 1.05 -0.49
CA LEU A 202 -0.42 1.31 -1.46
C LEU A 202 -0.60 0.11 -2.39
N PRO A 203 -1.82 -0.47 -2.48
CA PRO A 203 -2.09 -1.53 -3.45
C PRO A 203 -1.94 -1.04 -4.89
N ALA A 204 -1.25 -1.80 -5.72
CA ALA A 204 -1.02 -1.45 -7.12
C ALA A 204 -2.31 -1.39 -7.95
N ASP A 205 -3.28 -2.21 -7.59
CA ASP A 205 -4.59 -2.30 -8.25
C ASP A 205 -5.49 -1.08 -8.03
N LEU A 206 -5.16 -0.23 -7.06
CA LEU A 206 -5.81 1.08 -6.87
C LEU A 206 -5.52 2.06 -8.01
N ILE A 207 -4.36 1.92 -8.64
CA ILE A 207 -3.79 2.95 -9.48
C ILE A 207 -4.28 2.77 -10.92
N SER A 208 -4.80 3.84 -11.51
CA SER A 208 -5.14 3.93 -12.93
C SER A 208 -3.99 4.49 -13.74
N LYS A 209 -3.36 5.56 -13.24
CA LYS A 209 -2.25 6.25 -13.92
C LYS A 209 -1.21 6.71 -12.90
N LEU A 210 0.05 6.72 -13.34
CA LEU A 210 1.15 7.37 -12.63
C LEU A 210 1.54 8.61 -13.46
N LYS A 211 1.62 9.77 -12.82
CA LYS A 211 2.02 11.02 -13.44
C LYS A 211 3.35 11.47 -12.85
N VAL A 212 4.32 11.76 -13.69
CA VAL A 212 5.60 12.35 -13.28
C VAL A 212 5.68 13.75 -13.88
N TYR A 213 5.79 14.74 -13.03
CA TYR A 213 5.89 16.14 -13.45
C TYR A 213 6.69 16.96 -12.46
N ASP A 214 7.11 18.16 -12.90
CA ASP A 214 7.74 19.17 -12.05
C ASP A 214 6.64 19.92 -11.29
N LYS A 215 6.57 19.71 -9.98
CA LYS A 215 5.57 20.34 -9.12
C LYS A 215 6.03 21.76 -8.74
N LYS A 216 5.26 22.73 -9.16
CA LYS A 216 5.43 24.11 -8.69
C LYS A 216 5.23 24.18 -7.18
N SER A 217 6.05 24.98 -6.51
CA SER A 217 5.81 25.28 -5.11
C SER A 217 4.48 26.04 -4.94
N LYS A 218 3.86 25.93 -3.77
CA LYS A 218 2.62 26.69 -3.50
C LYS A 218 2.83 28.20 -3.63
N GLU A 219 4.05 28.67 -3.44
CA GLU A 219 4.46 30.05 -3.64
C GLU A 219 4.53 30.40 -5.12
N GLU A 220 5.12 29.55 -5.96
CA GLU A 220 5.15 29.72 -7.42
C GLU A 220 3.75 29.67 -8.03
N GLU A 221 2.89 28.74 -7.54
CA GLU A 221 1.48 28.67 -8.00
C GLU A 221 0.69 29.97 -7.66
N PHE A 222 0.97 30.55 -6.51
CA PHE A 222 0.27 31.74 -6.05
C PHE A 222 0.82 33.03 -6.64
N THR A 223 2.16 33.19 -6.68
CA THR A 223 2.82 34.41 -7.16
C THR A 223 3.02 34.43 -8.66
N GLY A 224 3.09 33.27 -9.29
CA GLY A 224 3.47 33.10 -10.70
C GLY A 224 4.97 33.29 -10.96
N ILE A 225 5.78 33.46 -9.91
CA ILE A 225 7.24 33.65 -10.01
C ILE A 225 7.91 32.29 -9.76
N SER A 226 8.70 31.82 -10.74
CA SER A 226 9.42 30.56 -10.60
C SER A 226 10.65 30.74 -9.71
N SER A 227 10.84 29.82 -8.77
CA SER A 227 12.06 29.73 -7.94
C SER A 227 13.25 29.18 -8.70
N GLY A 228 13.03 28.56 -9.86
CA GLY A 228 14.04 27.85 -10.64
C GLY A 228 14.39 26.46 -10.11
N GLU A 229 13.92 26.05 -8.93
CA GLU A 229 14.09 24.71 -8.41
C GLU A 229 13.07 23.74 -8.99
N LYS A 230 13.53 22.66 -9.62
CA LYS A 230 12.67 21.60 -10.14
C LYS A 230 12.43 20.52 -9.07
N LYS A 231 11.16 20.27 -8.75
CA LYS A 231 10.74 19.21 -7.81
C LYS A 231 9.88 18.18 -8.50
N TYR A 232 10.50 17.14 -9.04
CA TYR A 232 9.75 16.05 -9.65
C TYR A 232 8.96 15.27 -8.59
N VAL A 233 7.69 15.06 -8.87
CA VAL A 233 6.79 14.26 -8.03
C VAL A 233 6.21 13.10 -8.83
N LEU A 234 5.91 12.01 -8.14
CA LEU A 234 5.13 10.90 -8.65
C LEU A 234 3.71 11.01 -8.09
N ASP A 235 2.76 11.41 -8.91
CA ASP A 235 1.35 11.51 -8.54
C ASP A 235 0.58 10.30 -9.06
N LEU A 236 -0.08 9.62 -8.14
CA LEU A 236 -0.83 8.40 -8.37
C LEU A 236 -2.31 8.75 -8.51
N GLN A 237 -2.86 8.53 -9.69
CA GLN A 237 -4.28 8.71 -9.92
C GLN A 237 -5.01 7.41 -9.61
N THR A 238 -5.97 7.47 -8.70
CA THR A 238 -6.80 6.30 -8.36
C THR A 238 -7.84 6.03 -9.44
N LYS A 239 -8.27 4.77 -9.54
CA LYS A 239 -9.34 4.36 -10.45
C LYS A 239 -10.64 5.08 -10.12
N ASP A 240 -11.42 5.44 -11.14
CA ASP A 240 -12.69 6.15 -11.01
C ASP A 240 -13.72 5.41 -10.17
N GLU A 241 -13.71 4.10 -10.28
CA GLU A 241 -14.60 3.18 -9.56
C GLU A 241 -14.38 3.22 -8.04
N LEU A 242 -13.19 3.62 -7.61
CA LEU A 242 -12.76 3.66 -6.21
C LEU A 242 -12.91 5.05 -5.57
N ASN A 243 -13.49 6.01 -6.30
CA ASN A 243 -13.75 7.35 -5.76
C ASN A 243 -14.72 7.30 -4.59
N LYS A 244 -14.32 7.87 -3.44
CA LYS A 244 -15.10 7.87 -2.18
C LYS A 244 -15.43 6.48 -1.66
N THR A 245 -14.53 5.54 -1.85
CA THR A 245 -14.65 4.14 -1.43
C THR A 245 -13.66 3.81 -0.32
N TRP A 246 -14.08 2.99 0.61
CA TRP A 246 -13.21 2.41 1.62
C TRP A 246 -12.59 1.12 1.09
N LEU A 247 -11.29 1.02 1.23
CA LEU A 247 -10.50 -0.13 0.83
C LEU A 247 -9.79 -0.69 2.04
N THR A 248 -9.98 -1.97 2.29
CA THR A 248 -9.42 -2.64 3.45
C THR A 248 -8.71 -3.90 3.00
N ASN A 249 -7.46 -4.05 3.41
CA ASN A 249 -6.69 -5.26 3.25
C ASN A 249 -6.22 -5.75 4.61
N ALA A 250 -6.25 -7.05 4.82
CA ALA A 250 -5.69 -7.69 5.99
C ALA A 250 -4.98 -8.98 5.59
N THR A 251 -3.77 -9.15 6.10
CA THR A 251 -2.96 -10.36 5.91
C THR A 251 -2.62 -10.91 7.26
N VAL A 252 -2.88 -12.20 7.46
CA VAL A 252 -2.53 -12.93 8.67
C VAL A 252 -1.73 -14.14 8.28
N GLY A 253 -0.46 -14.18 8.68
CA GLY A 253 0.44 -15.30 8.51
C GLY A 253 0.92 -15.83 9.86
N TYR A 254 0.91 -17.13 10.03
CA TYR A 254 1.50 -17.80 11.17
C TYR A 254 2.36 -18.97 10.69
N GLY A 255 3.55 -19.07 11.23
CA GLY A 255 4.52 -20.08 10.82
C GLY A 255 5.13 -20.82 12.01
N ASN A 256 5.98 -21.80 11.71
CA ASN A 256 6.73 -22.52 12.72
C ASN A 256 7.60 -21.56 13.56
N ASN A 257 8.01 -21.98 14.77
CA ASN A 257 8.85 -21.19 15.69
C ASN A 257 8.28 -19.81 16.03
N GLN A 258 6.95 -19.75 16.24
CA GLN A 258 6.22 -18.53 16.62
C GLN A 258 6.39 -17.37 15.60
N LYS A 259 6.67 -17.69 14.34
CA LYS A 259 6.73 -16.68 13.28
C LYS A 259 5.35 -16.17 12.97
N LYS A 260 5.23 -14.86 12.85
CA LYS A 260 3.98 -14.17 12.52
C LYS A 260 4.21 -13.09 11.47
N ASP A 261 3.18 -12.86 10.70
CA ASP A 261 3.11 -11.77 9.73
C ASP A 261 1.67 -11.25 9.74
N LEU A 262 1.48 -10.14 10.41
CA LEU A 262 0.19 -9.47 10.56
C LEU A 262 0.29 -8.13 9.86
N GLU A 263 -0.60 -7.89 8.94
CA GLU A 263 -0.68 -6.64 8.21
C GLU A 263 -2.13 -6.25 8.04
N GLY A 264 -2.44 -4.99 8.23
CA GLY A 264 -3.77 -4.44 8.04
C GLY A 264 -3.69 -3.01 7.56
N GLN A 265 -4.56 -2.66 6.62
CA GLN A 265 -4.70 -1.30 6.15
C GLN A 265 -6.15 -0.98 5.82
N VAL A 266 -6.51 0.26 6.10
CA VAL A 266 -7.80 0.84 5.75
C VAL A 266 -7.53 2.16 5.07
N ASN A 267 -8.02 2.31 3.85
CA ASN A 267 -7.79 3.49 3.04
C ASN A 267 -9.13 4.03 2.51
N TYR A 268 -9.24 5.34 2.51
CA TYR A 268 -10.30 6.10 1.84
C TYR A 268 -9.65 7.12 0.93
N PHE A 269 -10.05 7.15 -0.33
CA PHE A 269 -9.56 8.11 -1.30
C PHE A 269 -10.72 8.78 -2.04
N SER A 270 -10.56 10.06 -2.31
CA SER A 270 -11.44 10.86 -3.18
C SER A 270 -10.63 11.48 -4.32
N LYS A 271 -11.23 11.63 -5.49
CA LYS A 271 -10.64 12.37 -6.61
C LYS A 271 -10.34 13.84 -6.30
N ASP A 272 -11.04 14.41 -5.34
CA ASP A 272 -10.81 15.78 -4.85
C ASP A 272 -9.52 15.88 -4.02
N GLY A 273 -8.79 14.77 -3.83
CA GLY A 273 -7.56 14.68 -3.05
C GLY A 273 -7.79 14.44 -1.56
N GLU A 274 -9.04 14.34 -1.09
CA GLU A 274 -9.29 13.93 0.30
C GLU A 274 -8.90 12.46 0.49
N ASN A 275 -8.21 12.17 1.56
CA ASN A 275 -7.80 10.81 1.90
C ASN A 275 -7.75 10.60 3.42
N LEU A 276 -7.95 9.35 3.81
CA LEU A 276 -7.72 8.86 5.16
C LEU A 276 -7.15 7.46 5.06
N SER A 277 -5.98 7.24 5.65
CA SER A 277 -5.30 5.95 5.60
C SER A 277 -4.82 5.56 6.98
N PHE A 278 -5.07 4.32 7.36
CA PHE A 278 -4.49 3.66 8.53
C PHE A 278 -3.75 2.42 8.08
N ILE A 279 -2.53 2.24 8.56
CA ILE A 279 -1.67 1.13 8.22
C ILE A 279 -1.12 0.55 9.51
N GLY A 280 -1.18 -0.77 9.65
CA GLY A 280 -0.60 -1.49 10.77
C GLY A 280 0.14 -2.73 10.29
N ARG A 281 1.36 -2.95 10.78
CA ARG A 281 2.15 -4.14 10.47
C ARG A 281 2.86 -4.65 11.71
N SER A 282 2.87 -5.96 11.88
CA SER A 282 3.65 -6.66 12.90
C SER A 282 4.19 -7.95 12.33
N THR A 283 5.50 -8.02 12.15
CA THR A 283 6.13 -9.22 11.60
C THR A 283 7.43 -9.55 12.34
N ASN A 284 7.70 -10.85 12.50
CA ASN A 284 8.96 -11.38 13.00
C ASN A 284 9.55 -12.44 12.05
N ARG A 285 9.22 -12.37 10.75
CA ARG A 285 9.80 -13.26 9.75
C ARG A 285 11.30 -13.04 9.61
N TYR A 286 12.04 -14.12 9.39
CA TYR A 286 13.43 -14.02 8.95
C TYR A 286 13.47 -13.58 7.49
N GLN A 287 14.34 -12.62 7.20
CA GLN A 287 14.62 -12.26 5.81
C GLN A 287 15.77 -13.10 5.22
N ASN A 288 16.69 -13.62 6.09
CA ASN A 288 17.79 -14.48 5.72
C ASN A 288 18.15 -15.43 6.89
N SER A 289 18.78 -16.57 6.61
CA SER A 289 19.17 -17.60 7.58
C SER A 289 20.17 -17.16 8.66
N THR A 290 20.86 -16.05 8.45
CA THR A 290 21.87 -15.47 9.36
C THR A 290 21.31 -14.57 10.46
N TYR A 291 19.97 -14.37 10.52
CA TYR A 291 19.37 -13.45 11.47
C TYR A 291 18.72 -14.19 12.64
N LYS A 292 19.04 -13.77 13.87
CA LYS A 292 18.54 -14.41 15.09
C LYS A 292 17.08 -14.04 15.39
N ASP A 293 16.73 -12.78 15.43
CA ASP A 293 15.36 -12.29 15.65
C ASP A 293 15.14 -10.94 14.99
N ASN A 294 14.28 -10.92 14.00
CA ASN A 294 13.86 -9.67 13.37
C ASN A 294 12.42 -9.39 13.73
N ILE A 295 12.19 -8.25 14.36
CA ILE A 295 10.84 -7.74 14.67
C ILE A 295 10.69 -6.41 13.97
N ASN A 296 9.65 -6.31 13.18
CA ASN A 296 9.27 -5.05 12.52
C ASN A 296 7.80 -4.79 12.84
N ASN A 297 7.54 -3.77 13.63
CA ASN A 297 6.21 -3.29 13.94
C ASN A 297 6.09 -1.85 13.46
N SER A 298 5.02 -1.55 12.74
CA SER A 298 4.74 -0.19 12.29
C SER A 298 3.26 0.12 12.39
N VAL A 299 2.96 1.37 12.70
CA VAL A 299 1.62 1.94 12.66
C VAL A 299 1.73 3.31 12.00
N GLY A 300 0.91 3.53 11.00
CA GLY A 300 0.85 4.78 10.26
C GLY A 300 -0.57 5.30 10.10
N MET A 301 -0.72 6.60 10.07
CA MET A 301 -1.95 7.31 9.74
C MET A 301 -1.60 8.47 8.81
N ASN A 302 -2.41 8.64 7.79
CA ASN A 302 -2.37 9.81 6.90
C ASN A 302 -3.78 10.32 6.67
N MET A 303 -3.95 11.62 6.67
CA MET A 303 -5.23 12.27 6.41
C MET A 303 -5.01 13.56 5.63
N THR A 304 -5.82 13.75 4.60
CA THR A 304 -6.02 15.05 3.95
C THR A 304 -7.51 15.36 3.94
N HIS A 305 -7.89 16.49 4.50
CA HIS A 305 -9.27 16.95 4.51
C HIS A 305 -9.38 18.40 4.04
N LYS A 306 -10.40 18.65 3.21
CA LYS A 306 -10.69 19.98 2.65
C LYS A 306 -11.95 20.55 3.29
N PHE A 307 -11.78 21.59 4.09
CA PHE A 307 -12.87 22.35 4.70
C PHE A 307 -13.41 23.37 3.69
N GLY A 308 -14.29 22.91 2.84
CA GLY A 308 -14.78 23.68 1.70
C GLY A 308 -13.67 23.93 0.66
N LYS A 309 -13.73 25.10 -0.01
CA LYS A 309 -12.78 25.46 -1.06
C LYS A 309 -11.56 26.26 -0.57
N LYS A 310 -11.59 26.71 0.67
CA LYS A 310 -10.63 27.69 1.18
C LYS A 310 -9.59 27.15 2.14
N PHE A 311 -9.86 26.05 2.82
CA PHE A 311 -8.94 25.51 3.80
C PHE A 311 -8.71 24.01 3.58
N SER A 312 -7.45 23.62 3.49
CA SER A 312 -7.02 22.23 3.45
C SER A 312 -6.06 21.94 4.59
N LEU A 313 -6.20 20.76 5.17
CA LEU A 313 -5.36 20.24 6.23
C LEU A 313 -4.88 18.84 5.86
N THR A 314 -3.57 18.66 5.87
CA THR A 314 -2.93 17.34 5.68
C THR A 314 -2.15 17.01 6.93
N GLY A 315 -2.31 15.81 7.44
CA GLY A 315 -1.59 15.31 8.60
C GLY A 315 -1.11 13.89 8.39
N SER A 316 0.06 13.57 8.88
CA SER A 316 0.59 12.21 8.91
C SER A 316 1.29 11.90 10.22
N MET A 317 1.17 10.65 10.65
CA MET A 317 1.89 10.09 11.78
C MET A 317 2.40 8.70 11.39
N ASN A 318 3.62 8.39 11.79
CA ASN A 318 4.22 7.09 11.57
C ASN A 318 5.06 6.69 12.78
N TYR A 319 4.81 5.52 13.33
CA TYR A 319 5.58 4.91 14.39
C TYR A 319 6.14 3.58 13.91
N ASN A 320 7.45 3.40 14.07
CA ASN A 320 8.14 2.16 13.72
C ASN A 320 8.95 1.67 14.93
N LEU A 321 8.91 0.38 15.15
CA LEU A 321 9.77 -0.35 16.07
C LEU A 321 10.45 -1.47 15.31
N ASN A 322 11.77 -1.37 15.16
CA ASN A 322 12.60 -2.40 14.56
C ASN A 322 13.54 -3.00 15.61
N ARG A 323 13.62 -4.31 15.63
CA ARG A 323 14.65 -5.05 16.33
C ARG A 323 15.27 -6.02 15.33
N ASN A 324 16.57 -5.91 15.16
CA ASN A 324 17.32 -6.77 14.25
C ASN A 324 18.46 -7.42 15.02
N GLY A 325 18.51 -8.74 14.97
CA GLY A 325 19.64 -9.52 15.47
C GLY A 325 20.35 -10.18 14.29
N ASN A 326 21.66 -10.14 14.29
CA ASN A 326 22.48 -10.86 13.32
C ASN A 326 23.58 -11.64 14.03
N ILE A 327 23.87 -12.81 13.49
CA ILE A 327 25.03 -13.61 13.87
C ILE A 327 25.78 -13.90 12.58
N SER A 328 27.07 -13.66 12.58
CA SER A 328 27.96 -14.06 11.49
C SER A 328 29.15 -14.76 12.08
N SER A 329 29.52 -15.93 11.53
CA SER A 329 30.68 -16.69 11.89
C SER A 329 31.52 -16.91 10.65
N MET A 330 32.81 -16.79 10.80
CA MET A 330 33.81 -17.02 9.75
C MET A 330 34.94 -17.86 10.31
N TYR A 331 35.32 -18.86 9.54
CA TYR A 331 36.57 -19.60 9.73
C TYR A 331 37.42 -19.42 8.50
N GLN A 332 38.71 -19.13 8.70
CA GLN A 332 39.66 -18.86 7.62
C GLN A 332 40.95 -19.62 7.85
N GLU A 333 41.42 -20.26 6.82
CA GLU A 333 42.74 -20.80 6.72
C GLU A 333 43.53 -19.98 5.70
N GLN A 334 44.70 -19.46 6.10
CA GLN A 334 45.58 -18.69 5.26
C GLN A 334 46.89 -19.45 5.04
N TYR A 335 47.19 -19.77 3.79
CA TYR A 335 48.40 -20.49 3.39
C TYR A 335 49.54 -19.45 3.17
N LEU A 336 50.53 -19.46 4.07
CA LEU A 336 51.68 -18.58 4.02
C LEU A 336 52.95 -19.38 3.86
N THR A 337 54.02 -18.78 3.28
CA THR A 337 55.34 -19.39 3.13
C THR A 337 56.02 -19.72 4.47
N ALA A 338 55.64 -19.04 5.54
CA ALA A 338 56.14 -19.23 6.90
C ALA A 338 55.32 -20.23 7.74
N GLY A 339 54.27 -20.83 7.18
CA GLY A 339 53.36 -21.74 7.86
C GLY A 339 51.92 -21.25 7.78
N ASN A 340 50.96 -22.19 7.81
CA ASN A 340 49.54 -21.86 7.74
C ASN A 340 49.11 -21.12 9.01
N GLN A 341 48.22 -20.15 8.84
CA GLN A 341 47.51 -19.48 9.92
C GLN A 341 46.03 -19.82 9.86
N TYR A 342 45.46 -20.07 11.03
CA TYR A 342 44.04 -20.36 11.19
C TYR A 342 43.39 -19.28 12.02
N SER A 343 42.25 -18.80 11.61
CA SER A 343 41.48 -17.82 12.38
C SER A 343 40.02 -18.10 12.33
N ALA A 344 39.36 -17.79 13.41
CA ALA A 344 37.92 -17.82 13.52
C ALA A 344 37.38 -16.53 14.09
N SER A 345 36.23 -16.11 13.64
CA SER A 345 35.53 -14.98 14.22
C SER A 345 34.05 -15.26 14.30
N THR A 346 33.42 -14.76 15.36
CA THR A 346 31.97 -14.66 15.45
C THR A 346 31.59 -13.27 15.87
N ASN A 347 30.57 -12.72 15.23
CA ASN A 347 30.05 -11.41 15.53
C ASN A 347 28.54 -11.53 15.75
N GLU A 348 28.06 -11.21 16.94
CA GLU A 348 26.65 -11.11 17.28
C GLU A 348 26.29 -9.64 17.45
N GLY A 349 25.36 -9.16 16.63
CA GLY A 349 24.86 -7.80 16.67
C GLY A 349 23.38 -7.77 17.04
N ASN A 350 22.98 -6.85 17.90
CA ASN A 350 21.60 -6.57 18.23
C ASN A 350 21.35 -5.06 18.07
N SER A 351 20.39 -4.73 17.20
CA SER A 351 19.98 -3.34 16.98
C SER A 351 18.49 -3.19 17.33
N LYS A 352 18.19 -2.18 18.10
CA LYS A 352 16.81 -1.77 18.40
C LYS A 352 16.63 -0.31 18.08
N SER A 353 15.78 -0.02 17.12
CA SER A 353 15.43 1.35 16.74
C SER A 353 13.92 1.56 16.91
N ARG A 354 13.57 2.73 17.34
CA ARG A 354 12.20 3.24 17.35
C ARG A 354 12.19 4.55 16.59
N SER A 355 11.15 4.82 15.87
CA SER A 355 10.97 6.14 15.28
C SER A 355 9.51 6.55 15.35
N PHE A 356 9.29 7.77 15.74
CA PHE A 356 8.01 8.44 15.64
C PHE A 356 8.21 9.68 14.79
N ASN A 357 7.44 9.80 13.73
CA ASN A 357 7.42 10.96 12.86
C ASN A 357 5.99 11.45 12.74
N SER A 358 5.79 12.74 12.86
CA SER A 358 4.51 13.39 12.57
C SER A 358 4.73 14.65 11.78
N ASN A 359 3.81 14.92 10.88
CA ASN A 359 3.80 16.14 10.09
C ASN A 359 2.37 16.66 9.97
N ILE A 360 2.21 17.96 9.99
CA ILE A 360 0.96 18.65 9.76
C ILE A 360 1.20 19.83 8.82
N MET A 361 0.41 19.91 7.78
CA MET A 361 0.45 21.00 6.81
C MET A 361 -0.93 21.56 6.60
N GLY A 362 -1.04 22.88 6.53
CA GLY A 362 -2.30 23.54 6.22
C GLY A 362 -2.11 24.64 5.20
N SER A 363 -3.16 24.86 4.42
CA SER A 363 -3.24 25.94 3.46
C SER A 363 -4.61 26.60 3.60
N TRP A 364 -4.64 27.89 3.87
CA TRP A 364 -5.85 28.66 4.03
C TRP A 364 -5.87 29.85 3.07
N GLU A 365 -6.82 29.83 2.16
CA GLU A 365 -7.12 30.96 1.29
C GLU A 365 -8.10 31.90 2.00
N VAL A 366 -7.55 32.91 2.69
CA VAL A 366 -8.32 33.89 3.46
C VAL A 366 -9.22 34.67 2.51
N ASP A 367 -8.62 35.18 1.43
CA ASP A 367 -9.26 35.87 0.32
C ASP A 367 -8.51 35.60 -1.00
N LYS A 368 -8.98 36.19 -2.14
CA LYS A 368 -8.36 36.01 -3.46
C LYS A 368 -6.91 36.50 -3.56
N ARG A 369 -6.45 37.28 -2.61
CA ARG A 369 -5.11 37.90 -2.60
C ARG A 369 -4.23 37.38 -1.47
N THR A 370 -4.82 36.74 -0.44
CA THR A 370 -4.10 36.34 0.76
C THR A 370 -4.23 34.83 1.01
N ARG A 371 -3.09 34.18 1.10
CA ARG A 371 -2.99 32.76 1.44
C ARG A 371 -2.02 32.56 2.59
N ILE A 372 -2.41 31.75 3.55
CA ILE A 372 -1.61 31.36 4.71
C ILE A 372 -1.26 29.90 4.56
N HIS A 373 0.02 29.58 4.74
CA HIS A 373 0.52 28.21 4.82
C HIS A 373 1.18 27.99 6.16
N PHE A 374 0.96 26.84 6.72
CA PHE A 374 1.74 26.38 7.85
C PHE A 374 2.17 24.93 7.62
N ASN A 375 3.36 24.63 8.12
CA ASN A 375 3.93 23.27 8.14
C ASN A 375 4.60 23.08 9.48
N GLY A 376 4.28 21.97 10.15
CA GLY A 376 4.89 21.57 11.40
C GLY A 376 5.26 20.11 11.38
N GLY A 377 6.44 19.78 11.89
CA GLY A 377 6.91 18.41 11.97
C GLY A 377 7.60 18.12 13.28
N PHE A 378 7.43 16.90 13.73
CA PHE A 378 8.10 16.34 14.89
C PHE A 378 8.63 14.96 14.56
N SER A 379 9.90 14.71 14.87
CA SER A 379 10.46 13.38 14.81
C SER A 379 11.24 13.05 16.08
N PHE A 380 11.14 11.80 16.50
CA PHE A 380 11.81 11.24 17.65
C PHE A 380 12.33 9.85 17.29
N SER A 381 13.64 9.63 17.41
CA SER A 381 14.28 8.41 16.93
C SER A 381 15.40 7.94 17.88
N PRO A 382 15.05 7.22 18.96
CA PRO A 382 16.04 6.54 19.79
C PRO A 382 16.50 5.24 19.11
N ASN A 383 17.78 4.98 19.21
CA ASN A 383 18.39 3.74 18.77
C ASN A 383 19.32 3.18 19.85
N ARG A 384 19.50 1.86 19.82
CA ARG A 384 20.46 1.13 20.66
C ARG A 384 21.05 0.01 19.83
N ASN A 385 22.35 -0.02 19.76
CA ASN A 385 23.11 -1.08 19.11
C ASN A 385 24.02 -1.75 20.12
N GLU A 386 24.04 -3.05 20.12
CA GLU A 386 24.93 -3.90 20.91
C GLU A 386 25.64 -4.84 19.94
N SER A 387 26.95 -4.99 20.12
CA SER A 387 27.75 -5.92 19.32
C SER A 387 28.73 -6.65 20.25
N ASN A 388 28.79 -7.96 20.07
CA ASN A 388 29.76 -8.83 20.69
C ASN A 388 30.55 -9.52 19.58
N SER A 389 31.85 -9.23 19.49
CA SER A 389 32.75 -9.80 18.51
C SER A 389 33.83 -10.62 19.25
N GLN A 390 33.91 -11.90 18.90
CA GLN A 390 34.92 -12.81 19.39
C GLN A 390 35.80 -13.21 18.21
N ASN A 391 37.12 -13.15 18.40
CA ASN A 391 38.10 -13.55 17.41
C ASN A 391 39.11 -14.48 18.06
N ALA A 392 39.51 -15.47 17.32
CA ALA A 392 40.54 -16.41 17.72
C ALA A 392 41.51 -16.66 16.56
N SER A 393 42.82 -16.75 16.85
CA SER A 393 43.81 -17.21 15.90
C SER A 393 44.57 -18.42 16.47
N PHE A 394 44.93 -19.34 15.61
CA PHE A 394 45.52 -20.64 15.96
C PHE A 394 46.79 -20.88 15.14
N ASP A 395 47.75 -21.58 15.70
CA ASP A 395 48.95 -22.00 15.04
C ASP A 395 48.81 -23.41 14.35
N ALA A 396 47.72 -24.11 14.65
CA ALA A 396 47.33 -25.37 13.99
C ALA A 396 45.79 -25.43 13.85
N PRO A 397 45.23 -26.27 12.97
CA PRO A 397 43.81 -26.40 12.81
C PRO A 397 43.14 -26.86 14.12
N PRO A 398 42.11 -26.15 14.63
CA PRO A 398 41.41 -26.55 15.83
C PRO A 398 40.68 -27.89 15.60
N ASN A 399 40.74 -28.78 16.59
CA ASN A 399 40.14 -30.10 16.56
C ASN A 399 38.65 -30.14 16.95
N VAL A 400 37.95 -28.98 16.85
CA VAL A 400 36.55 -28.80 17.21
C VAL A 400 35.74 -28.36 15.99
N ASN A 401 34.43 -28.55 16.05
CA ASN A 401 33.53 -28.07 14.98
C ASN A 401 33.60 -26.54 14.89
N HIS A 402 33.79 -26.01 13.69
CA HIS A 402 33.90 -24.60 13.42
C HIS A 402 32.65 -23.80 13.84
N GLU A 403 31.46 -24.41 13.81
CA GLU A 403 30.20 -23.79 14.21
C GLU A 403 30.09 -23.56 15.72
N SER A 404 30.69 -24.46 16.52
CA SER A 404 30.66 -24.42 17.99
C SER A 404 31.98 -23.97 18.61
N LEU A 405 32.93 -23.52 17.83
CA LEU A 405 34.29 -23.24 18.24
C LEU A 405 34.39 -22.22 19.39
N PHE A 406 33.47 -21.25 19.42
CA PHE A 406 33.44 -20.25 20.49
C PHE A 406 32.62 -20.67 21.71
N ASP A 407 31.82 -21.72 21.59
CA ASP A 407 31.00 -22.26 22.68
C ASP A 407 31.79 -23.30 23.50
N ASP A 408 32.77 -23.97 22.86
CA ASP A 408 33.53 -25.09 23.45
C ASP A 408 35.05 -24.89 23.30
N PHE A 409 35.53 -23.71 23.70
CA PHE A 409 36.94 -23.37 23.67
C PHE A 409 37.82 -24.30 24.53
N GLU A 410 37.25 -24.86 25.61
CA GLU A 410 37.96 -25.75 26.53
C GLU A 410 38.26 -27.13 25.92
N SER A 411 37.55 -27.50 24.86
CA SER A 411 37.80 -28.76 24.13
C SER A 411 38.91 -28.68 23.09
N ILE A 412 39.46 -27.48 22.84
CA ILE A 412 40.60 -27.29 21.94
C ILE A 412 41.83 -27.94 22.60
N SER A 413 42.58 -28.75 21.82
CA SER A 413 43.78 -29.42 22.30
C SER A 413 44.75 -28.43 22.94
N GLN A 414 45.34 -28.80 24.10
CA GLN A 414 46.29 -27.97 24.80
C GLN A 414 47.61 -27.75 24.02
N ASP A 415 47.86 -28.54 22.96
CA ASP A 415 49.02 -28.41 22.09
C ASP A 415 48.84 -27.30 21.03
N ILE A 416 47.63 -26.77 20.89
CA ILE A 416 47.33 -25.66 19.97
C ILE A 416 47.39 -24.34 20.69
N LYS A 417 48.27 -23.46 20.24
CA LYS A 417 48.33 -22.09 20.77
C LYS A 417 47.19 -21.27 20.23
N VAL A 418 46.40 -20.71 21.15
CA VAL A 418 45.23 -19.89 20.83
C VAL A 418 45.43 -18.47 21.34
N ASN A 419 45.27 -17.52 20.45
CA ASN A 419 45.13 -16.11 20.81
C ASN A 419 43.67 -15.69 20.62
N ARG A 420 42.99 -15.36 21.73
CA ARG A 420 41.57 -14.98 21.75
C ARG A 420 41.41 -13.51 22.13
N SER A 421 40.55 -12.84 21.43
CA SER A 421 40.06 -11.51 21.83
C SER A 421 38.52 -11.46 21.80
N GLU A 422 37.95 -10.76 22.77
CA GLU A 422 36.55 -10.46 22.82
C GLU A 422 36.35 -8.95 22.93
N ASN A 423 35.53 -8.41 22.08
CA ASN A 423 35.17 -6.99 22.09
C ASN A 423 33.65 -6.85 22.19
N ARG A 424 33.20 -6.18 23.25
CA ARG A 424 31.80 -5.84 23.46
C ARG A 424 31.61 -4.35 23.32
N SER A 425 30.71 -3.95 22.46
CA SER A 425 30.37 -2.54 22.28
C SER A 425 28.87 -2.32 22.47
N ARG A 426 28.53 -1.19 23.05
CA ARG A 426 27.15 -0.72 23.17
C ARG A 426 27.12 0.76 22.80
N SER A 427 26.22 1.09 21.91
CA SER A 427 25.97 2.45 21.47
C SER A 427 24.49 2.77 21.63
N GLU A 428 24.20 3.91 22.24
CA GLU A 428 22.85 4.44 22.37
C GLU A 428 22.82 5.85 21.80
N GLY A 429 21.82 6.13 21.00
CA GLY A 429 21.64 7.44 20.38
C GLY A 429 20.17 7.83 20.38
N GLN A 430 19.92 9.13 20.38
CA GLN A 430 18.59 9.69 20.25
C GLN A 430 18.65 10.93 19.36
N SER A 431 17.77 11.00 18.40
CA SER A 431 17.60 12.18 17.56
C SER A 431 16.20 12.74 17.73
N ASN A 432 16.11 14.02 18.03
CA ASN A 432 14.87 14.76 18.09
C ASN A 432 14.93 15.90 17.09
N ARG A 433 13.90 16.08 16.30
CA ARG A 433 13.80 17.17 15.34
C ARG A 433 12.43 17.80 15.42
N TYR A 434 12.42 19.13 15.48
CA TYR A 434 11.22 19.97 15.43
C TYR A 434 11.41 20.96 14.30
N ASN A 435 10.40 21.11 13.49
CA ASN A 435 10.35 22.16 12.48
C ASN A 435 8.96 22.77 12.43
N TRP A 436 8.91 24.09 12.38
CA TRP A 436 7.69 24.84 12.20
C TRP A 436 7.94 25.98 11.22
N MET A 437 7.06 26.11 10.28
CA MET A 437 7.10 27.18 9.30
C MET A 437 5.68 27.72 9.12
N MET A 438 5.56 29.02 9.09
CA MET A 438 4.31 29.70 8.73
C MET A 438 4.66 30.78 7.72
N GLY A 439 3.96 30.79 6.61
CA GLY A 439 4.11 31.78 5.55
C GLY A 439 2.78 32.46 5.26
N ILE A 440 2.82 33.76 5.06
CA ILE A 440 1.69 34.54 4.58
C ILE A 440 2.09 35.09 3.23
N MET A 441 1.33 34.75 2.20
CA MET A 441 1.53 35.24 0.84
C MET A 441 0.40 36.22 0.51
N ARG A 442 0.76 37.38 -0.02
CA ARG A 442 -0.19 38.41 -0.48
C ARG A 442 0.18 38.86 -1.88
N ARG A 443 -0.79 38.82 -2.79
CA ARG A 443 -0.68 39.22 -4.21
C ARG A 443 -1.13 40.63 -4.43
#